data_99227e0c1248b268bdd406bfa8449f02
#
_entry.id   99227e0c1248b268bdd406bfa8449f02
#
_cell.length_a   1.000
_cell.length_b   1.000
_cell.length_c   1.000
_cell.angle_alpha   90.00
_cell.angle_beta   90.00
_cell.angle_gamma   90.00
#
_symmetry.space_group_name_H-M   'P 1'
#
loop_
_entity.id
_entity.type
_entity.pdbx_description
1 polymer ?
#
loop_
_entity_poly.entity_id
_entity_poly.type
_entity_poly.pdbx_seq_one_letter_code
_entity_poly.pdbx_strand_id
1 'polypeptide(L)'
;MSVDGAVLGSVRHRAYANFNFGHEPPLDSLGEAIRRVAAQAGITLDSQPVAKVGLFCLAGADLPLDDRRITRQVKGRSWVDDVMLRNDTFAILRAGTDRGWGVGVVCGSGLNCAAVGPDGRIVRFPALGELSGDLAHGGGWLGRAALGAALRGRDGRGPHTSLEKMVPEHFKVKRPESVMEALYTLELDSQRMLELAPIVFKAAAGGDVESRRLIDELADEIIATANAAIRRLRLTRLTFDVVLGGGIFRNHDGAFTARIRDGINAVAPGATMRRLDAPPVVGAALLGLDALKAKPAAKERLRKELAKTPLASRR
;
A
#
# COMPACT_ATOMS: atom_id res chain seq x y z
N MET A 1 15.81 7.70 14.38
CA MET A 1 17.13 7.41 13.78
C MET A 1 18.01 8.64 13.77
N SER A 2 19.33 8.46 13.82
CA SER A 2 20.32 9.52 13.66
C SER A 2 20.63 9.80 12.17
N VAL A 3 21.31 10.94 11.91
CA VAL A 3 21.69 11.34 10.55
C VAL A 3 22.76 10.41 9.91
N ASP A 4 23.51 9.68 10.75
CA ASP A 4 24.45 8.65 10.31
C ASP A 4 23.83 7.27 10.12
N GLY A 5 22.51 7.18 10.19
CA GLY A 5 21.72 5.99 9.89
C GLY A 5 21.54 4.98 11.03
N ALA A 6 21.94 5.32 12.26
CA ALA A 6 21.67 4.46 13.41
C ALA A 6 20.17 4.46 13.76
N VAL A 7 19.62 3.28 14.01
CA VAL A 7 18.23 3.10 14.47
C VAL A 7 18.19 3.28 15.99
N LEU A 8 17.67 4.40 16.45
CA LEU A 8 17.59 4.72 17.90
C LEU A 8 16.36 4.08 18.55
N GLY A 9 15.33 3.77 17.76
CA GLY A 9 14.13 3.08 18.21
C GLY A 9 13.24 2.71 17.03
N SER A 10 12.41 1.70 17.21
CA SER A 10 11.41 1.29 16.25
C SER A 10 10.22 0.65 16.95
N VAL A 11 9.03 0.91 16.46
CA VAL A 11 7.79 0.37 17.03
C VAL A 11 6.82 -0.02 15.92
N ARG A 12 6.11 -1.13 16.14
CA ARG A 12 4.90 -1.45 15.40
C ARG A 12 3.71 -1.14 16.30
N HIS A 13 2.90 -0.19 15.86
CA HIS A 13 1.68 0.19 16.54
C HIS A 13 0.49 -0.14 15.66
N ARG A 14 -0.50 -0.82 16.23
CA ARG A 14 -1.78 -1.04 15.55
C ARG A 14 -2.59 0.25 15.70
N ALA A 15 -2.55 1.08 14.69
CA ALA A 15 -3.41 2.23 14.59
C ALA A 15 -4.31 2.05 13.37
N TYR A 16 -5.57 2.32 13.56
CA TYR A 16 -6.46 2.53 12.44
C TYR A 16 -6.17 3.94 11.93
N ALA A 17 -5.35 4.03 10.90
CA ALA A 17 -5.01 5.30 10.28
C ALA A 17 -5.70 5.38 8.92
N ASN A 18 -7.03 5.51 8.92
CA ASN A 18 -7.73 5.87 7.70
C ASN A 18 -7.83 7.39 7.65
N PHE A 19 -6.95 8.03 6.90
CA PHE A 19 -6.95 9.47 6.69
C PHE A 19 -7.96 9.89 5.61
N ASN A 20 -8.73 8.94 5.05
CA ASN A 20 -9.68 9.15 3.98
C ASN A 20 -11.06 9.63 4.51
N PHE A 21 -11.86 10.15 3.60
CA PHE A 21 -13.30 10.42 3.76
C PHE A 21 -13.70 11.52 4.72
N GLY A 22 -12.90 12.60 4.81
CA GLY A 22 -13.30 13.80 5.55
C GLY A 22 -13.24 13.69 7.08
N HIS A 23 -12.87 12.54 7.61
CA HIS A 23 -12.65 12.37 9.04
C HIS A 23 -11.36 13.02 9.52
N GLU A 24 -11.33 13.47 10.78
CA GLU A 24 -10.08 13.92 11.41
C GLU A 24 -9.06 12.79 11.41
N PRO A 25 -7.78 13.07 11.03
CA PRO A 25 -6.74 12.06 11.08
C PRO A 25 -6.59 11.48 12.49
N PRO A 26 -6.31 10.19 12.65
CA PRO A 26 -6.12 9.57 13.97
C PRO A 26 -4.75 9.93 14.55
N LEU A 27 -4.55 11.22 14.83
CA LEU A 27 -3.28 11.78 15.32
C LEU A 27 -2.89 11.27 16.70
N ASP A 28 -3.86 10.91 17.54
CA ASP A 28 -3.55 10.40 18.88
C ASP A 28 -2.86 9.03 18.80
N SER A 29 -3.27 8.19 17.87
CA SER A 29 -2.61 6.91 17.60
C SER A 29 -1.20 7.09 17.04
N LEU A 30 -1.01 8.07 16.15
CA LEU A 30 0.30 8.43 15.63
C LEU A 30 1.20 9.01 16.74
N GLY A 31 0.65 9.89 17.60
CA GLY A 31 1.33 10.44 18.76
C GLY A 31 1.78 9.37 19.75
N GLU A 32 0.95 8.33 19.97
CA GLU A 32 1.32 7.20 20.81
C GLU A 32 2.51 6.42 20.22
N ALA A 33 2.49 6.16 18.90
CA ALA A 33 3.61 5.52 18.24
C ALA A 33 4.91 6.35 18.36
N ILE A 34 4.81 7.67 18.22
CA ILE A 34 5.94 8.59 18.37
C ILE A 34 6.45 8.59 19.82
N ARG A 35 5.60 8.67 20.81
CA ARG A 35 6.00 8.57 22.23
C ARG A 35 6.76 7.29 22.52
N ARG A 36 6.24 6.15 22.05
CA ARG A 36 6.87 4.85 22.27
C ARG A 36 8.22 4.70 21.60
N VAL A 37 8.41 5.24 20.39
CA VAL A 37 9.71 5.19 19.71
C VAL A 37 10.69 6.19 20.30
N ALA A 38 10.24 7.36 20.75
CA ALA A 38 11.06 8.36 21.44
C ALA A 38 11.60 7.82 22.77
N ALA A 39 10.76 7.16 23.55
CA ALA A 39 11.16 6.52 24.81
C ALA A 39 12.29 5.48 24.59
N GLN A 40 12.26 4.70 23.51
CA GLN A 40 13.37 3.78 23.17
C GLN A 40 14.69 4.50 22.89
N ALA A 41 14.62 5.74 22.43
CA ALA A 41 15.77 6.60 22.17
C ALA A 41 16.19 7.42 23.42
N GLY A 42 15.55 7.25 24.56
CA GLY A 42 15.77 8.03 25.77
C GLY A 42 15.26 9.49 25.69
N ILE A 43 14.30 9.75 24.78
CA ILE A 43 13.74 11.08 24.55
C ILE A 43 12.29 11.11 25.06
N THR A 44 11.93 12.16 25.80
CA THR A 44 10.54 12.40 26.23
C THR A 44 9.84 13.40 25.29
N LEU A 45 8.53 13.21 25.09
CA LEU A 45 7.70 14.04 24.22
C LEU A 45 6.97 15.13 25.03
N ASP A 46 7.65 15.79 25.96
CA ASP A 46 6.95 16.64 26.92
C ASP A 46 6.77 18.10 26.47
N SER A 47 7.78 18.73 25.89
CA SER A 47 7.72 20.14 25.52
C SER A 47 8.62 20.55 24.35
N GLN A 48 9.38 19.63 23.81
CA GLN A 48 10.28 19.87 22.68
C GLN A 48 10.11 18.82 21.58
N PRO A 49 10.38 19.19 20.33
CA PRO A 49 10.38 18.24 19.23
C PRO A 49 11.35 17.07 19.48
N VAL A 50 10.89 15.84 19.24
CA VAL A 50 11.72 14.64 19.41
C VAL A 50 12.75 14.46 18.29
N ALA A 51 12.60 15.19 17.20
CA ALA A 51 13.50 15.13 16.04
C ALA A 51 13.44 16.41 15.22
N LYS A 52 14.55 16.72 14.55
CA LYS A 52 14.62 17.86 13.63
C LYS A 52 13.71 17.66 12.39
N VAL A 53 13.63 16.45 11.87
CA VAL A 53 12.81 16.13 10.70
C VAL A 53 11.93 14.93 10.99
N GLY A 54 10.63 15.06 10.78
CA GLY A 54 9.65 13.98 10.76
C GLY A 54 9.17 13.72 9.33
N LEU A 55 9.43 12.53 8.82
CA LEU A 55 8.87 12.09 7.56
C LEU A 55 7.68 11.16 7.81
N PHE A 56 6.52 11.59 7.37
CA PHE A 56 5.25 10.90 7.51
C PHE A 56 4.83 10.34 6.15
N CYS A 57 4.92 9.02 5.98
CA CYS A 57 4.44 8.32 4.79
C CYS A 57 3.11 7.66 5.14
N LEU A 58 2.01 8.29 4.74
CA LEU A 58 0.68 7.93 5.20
C LEU A 58 -0.22 7.49 4.05
N ALA A 59 -0.88 6.35 4.23
CA ALA A 59 -2.02 5.98 3.38
C ALA A 59 -3.13 7.04 3.54
N GLY A 60 -3.81 7.38 2.45
CA GLY A 60 -4.84 8.42 2.45
C GLY A 60 -4.32 9.85 2.35
N ALA A 61 -3.01 10.07 2.19
CA ALA A 61 -2.44 11.32 1.71
C ALA A 61 -2.45 11.32 0.17
N ASP A 62 -3.65 11.29 -0.42
CA ASP A 62 -3.83 11.01 -1.85
C ASP A 62 -4.02 12.30 -2.66
N LEU A 63 -4.70 13.29 -2.08
CA LEU A 63 -5.01 14.55 -2.73
C LEU A 63 -4.16 15.70 -2.19
N PRO A 64 -3.94 16.77 -2.96
CA PRO A 64 -3.33 18.00 -2.44
C PRO A 64 -4.07 18.60 -1.24
N LEU A 65 -5.38 18.36 -1.14
CA LEU A 65 -6.18 18.74 0.02
C LEU A 65 -5.75 17.98 1.27
N ASP A 66 -5.55 16.67 1.15
CA ASP A 66 -5.09 15.82 2.26
C ASP A 66 -3.69 16.24 2.71
N ASP A 67 -2.78 16.48 1.77
CA ASP A 67 -1.43 16.97 2.07
C ASP A 67 -1.47 18.23 2.94
N ARG A 68 -2.32 19.21 2.57
CA ARG A 68 -2.44 20.47 3.34
C ARG A 68 -3.07 20.24 4.71
N ARG A 69 -4.15 19.46 4.78
CA ARG A 69 -4.89 19.16 6.01
C ARG A 69 -4.01 18.41 7.01
N ILE A 70 -3.45 17.28 6.59
CA ILE A 70 -2.63 16.42 7.45
C ILE A 70 -1.36 17.15 7.90
N THR A 71 -0.68 17.86 6.98
CA THR A 71 0.53 18.64 7.34
C THR A 71 0.22 19.68 8.39
N ARG A 72 -0.89 20.44 8.27
CA ARG A 72 -1.29 21.45 9.27
C ARG A 72 -1.52 20.80 10.64
N GLN A 73 -2.22 19.67 10.67
CA GLN A 73 -2.55 18.99 11.92
C GLN A 73 -1.31 18.36 12.58
N VAL A 74 -0.41 17.76 11.81
CA VAL A 74 0.85 17.21 12.33
C VAL A 74 1.75 18.32 12.86
N LYS A 75 1.85 19.45 12.15
CA LYS A 75 2.59 20.65 12.63
C LYS A 75 2.04 21.18 13.94
N GLY A 76 0.71 21.22 14.10
CA GLY A 76 0.06 21.66 15.33
C GLY A 76 0.38 20.81 16.57
N ARG A 77 0.92 19.60 16.39
CA ARG A 77 1.35 18.72 17.50
C ARG A 77 2.78 18.97 17.97
N SER A 78 3.58 19.73 17.24
CA SER A 78 4.98 20.07 17.57
C SER A 78 5.88 18.87 17.88
N TRP A 79 5.60 17.72 17.28
CA TRP A 79 6.41 16.50 17.49
C TRP A 79 7.81 16.58 16.89
N VAL A 80 7.96 17.37 15.83
CA VAL A 80 9.21 17.57 15.09
C VAL A 80 9.31 19.01 14.61
N ASP A 81 10.52 19.51 14.34
CA ASP A 81 10.72 20.85 13.81
C ASP A 81 10.18 20.97 12.38
N ASP A 82 10.66 20.09 11.50
CA ASP A 82 10.30 20.05 10.09
C ASP A 82 9.40 18.85 9.78
N VAL A 83 8.19 19.12 9.29
CA VAL A 83 7.23 18.10 8.87
C VAL A 83 7.31 17.88 7.37
N MET A 84 7.62 16.66 6.97
CA MET A 84 7.54 16.19 5.59
C MET A 84 6.45 15.13 5.46
N LEU A 85 5.44 15.39 4.63
CA LEU A 85 4.38 14.43 4.33
C LEU A 85 4.56 13.84 2.93
N ARG A 86 4.34 12.55 2.81
CA ARG A 86 4.25 11.81 1.53
C ARG A 86 3.15 10.75 1.62
N ASN A 87 2.62 10.36 0.48
CA ASN A 87 1.82 9.14 0.41
C ASN A 87 2.72 7.91 0.67
N ASP A 88 2.15 6.82 1.18
CA ASP A 88 2.87 5.59 1.52
C ASP A 88 3.52 4.89 0.31
N THR A 89 3.01 5.12 -0.91
CA THR A 89 3.61 4.62 -2.16
C THR A 89 5.06 5.07 -2.36
N PHE A 90 5.42 6.26 -1.89
CA PHE A 90 6.80 6.75 -1.97
C PHE A 90 7.74 5.98 -1.04
N ALA A 91 7.25 5.57 0.14
CA ALA A 91 8.02 4.70 1.03
C ALA A 91 8.22 3.31 0.42
N ILE A 92 7.19 2.76 -0.24
CA ILE A 92 7.28 1.48 -0.97
C ILE A 92 8.35 1.58 -2.07
N LEU A 93 8.26 2.59 -2.93
CA LEU A 93 9.24 2.81 -3.98
C LEU A 93 10.66 2.90 -3.41
N ARG A 94 10.88 3.77 -2.42
CA ARG A 94 12.21 4.02 -1.86
C ARG A 94 12.79 2.84 -1.09
N ALA A 95 11.94 2.00 -0.49
CA ALA A 95 12.39 0.77 0.16
C ALA A 95 12.93 -0.25 -0.85
N GLY A 96 12.28 -0.35 -2.01
CA GLY A 96 12.58 -1.38 -3.03
C GLY A 96 13.61 -0.97 -4.09
N THR A 97 14.05 0.30 -4.13
CA THR A 97 15.08 0.76 -5.07
C THR A 97 16.15 1.62 -4.42
N ASP A 98 17.37 1.53 -4.92
CA ASP A 98 18.48 2.41 -4.50
C ASP A 98 18.59 3.69 -5.33
N ARG A 99 17.92 3.75 -6.47
CA ARG A 99 18.00 4.87 -7.42
C ARG A 99 17.30 6.14 -6.96
N GLY A 100 16.37 6.08 -6.00
CA GLY A 100 15.56 7.22 -5.56
C GLY A 100 14.47 7.63 -6.56
N TRP A 101 14.36 6.95 -7.72
CA TRP A 101 13.36 7.18 -8.76
C TRP A 101 12.90 5.84 -9.37
N GLY A 102 11.74 5.84 -10.00
CA GLY A 102 11.08 4.64 -10.54
C GLY A 102 9.57 4.69 -10.31
N VAL A 103 8.93 3.53 -10.27
CA VAL A 103 7.49 3.41 -10.06
C VAL A 103 7.22 2.57 -8.81
N GLY A 104 6.39 3.06 -7.91
CA GLY A 104 5.89 2.33 -6.76
C GLY A 104 4.41 2.01 -6.96
N VAL A 105 4.04 0.74 -6.82
CA VAL A 105 2.65 0.28 -6.85
C VAL A 105 2.32 -0.38 -5.52
N VAL A 106 1.26 0.07 -4.89
CA VAL A 106 0.74 -0.52 -3.64
C VAL A 106 -0.63 -1.13 -3.92
N CYS A 107 -0.74 -2.44 -3.77
CA CYS A 107 -2.00 -3.15 -3.85
C CYS A 107 -2.24 -3.93 -2.55
N GLY A 108 -3.04 -3.34 -1.68
CA GLY A 108 -3.45 -3.87 -0.38
C GLY A 108 -4.96 -3.89 -0.27
N SER A 109 -5.53 -3.13 0.67
CA SER A 109 -6.97 -2.87 0.73
C SER A 109 -7.45 -2.09 -0.49
N GLY A 110 -6.69 -1.07 -0.88
CA GLY A 110 -6.84 -0.30 -2.11
C GLY A 110 -5.71 -0.56 -3.09
N LEU A 111 -5.75 0.16 -4.22
CA LEU A 111 -4.68 0.25 -5.23
C LEU A 111 -4.21 1.69 -5.29
N ASN A 112 -2.89 1.90 -5.25
CA ASN A 112 -2.30 3.22 -5.47
C ASN A 112 -0.99 3.08 -6.25
N CYS A 113 -0.63 4.12 -6.99
CA CYS A 113 0.61 4.19 -7.75
C CYS A 113 1.19 5.60 -7.68
N ALA A 114 2.50 5.66 -7.42
CA ALA A 114 3.27 6.88 -7.55
C ALA A 114 4.58 6.59 -8.27
N ALA A 115 5.05 7.59 -9.02
CA ALA A 115 6.31 7.48 -9.74
C ALA A 115 7.15 8.75 -9.56
N VAL A 116 8.46 8.56 -9.55
CA VAL A 116 9.45 9.64 -9.51
C VAL A 116 10.35 9.49 -10.74
N GLY A 117 10.52 10.56 -11.48
CA GLY A 117 11.43 10.60 -12.63
C GLY A 117 12.88 10.86 -12.22
N PRO A 118 13.86 10.59 -13.12
CA PRO A 118 15.27 10.89 -12.85
C PRO A 118 15.54 12.40 -12.70
N ASP A 119 14.64 13.23 -13.19
CA ASP A 119 14.65 14.70 -13.06
C ASP A 119 13.92 15.20 -11.79
N GLY A 120 13.43 14.31 -10.94
CA GLY A 120 12.70 14.62 -9.72
C GLY A 120 11.22 14.93 -9.91
N ARG A 121 10.69 14.94 -11.15
CA ARG A 121 9.24 15.07 -11.37
C ARG A 121 8.50 13.91 -10.77
N ILE A 122 7.30 14.19 -10.25
CA ILE A 122 6.46 13.22 -9.55
C ILE A 122 5.13 13.07 -10.30
N VAL A 123 4.68 11.83 -10.43
CA VAL A 123 3.31 11.48 -10.82
C VAL A 123 2.70 10.66 -9.70
N ARG A 124 1.48 10.99 -9.30
CA ARG A 124 0.64 10.20 -8.40
C ARG A 124 -0.81 10.28 -8.87
N PHE A 125 -1.61 9.32 -8.43
CA PHE A 125 -3.04 9.26 -8.73
C PHE A 125 -3.85 9.47 -7.44
N PRO A 126 -5.12 9.90 -7.55
CA PRO A 126 -5.97 10.11 -6.38
C PRO A 126 -6.22 8.86 -5.54
N ALA A 127 -6.26 7.66 -6.18
CA ALA A 127 -6.49 6.36 -5.53
C ALA A 127 -7.74 6.30 -4.63
N LEU A 128 -8.84 6.91 -5.11
CA LEU A 128 -10.14 6.94 -4.42
C LEU A 128 -11.10 5.88 -4.94
N GLY A 129 -10.59 4.84 -5.59
CA GLY A 129 -11.36 3.79 -6.20
C GLY A 129 -12.23 4.30 -7.35
N GLU A 130 -13.48 3.87 -7.41
CA GLU A 130 -14.43 4.26 -8.46
C GLU A 130 -14.58 5.78 -8.61
N LEU A 131 -14.44 6.54 -7.52
CA LEU A 131 -14.52 8.00 -7.53
C LEU A 131 -13.38 8.66 -8.34
N SER A 132 -12.22 8.02 -8.41
CA SER A 132 -11.08 8.44 -9.23
C SER A 132 -11.01 7.74 -10.60
N GLY A 133 -11.97 6.87 -10.90
CA GLY A 133 -12.06 6.13 -12.16
C GLY A 133 -11.27 4.83 -12.16
N ASP A 134 -10.85 4.33 -10.99
CA ASP A 134 -10.17 3.04 -10.89
C ASP A 134 -11.20 1.90 -11.05
N LEU A 135 -10.95 0.97 -11.97
CA LEU A 135 -11.89 -0.10 -12.30
C LEU A 135 -11.79 -1.27 -11.32
N ALA A 136 -10.58 -1.66 -10.93
CA ALA A 136 -10.31 -2.74 -9.99
C ALA A 136 -9.30 -2.28 -8.94
N HIS A 137 -9.79 -1.71 -7.85
CA HIS A 137 -9.00 -0.91 -6.92
C HIS A 137 -8.54 -1.65 -5.66
N GLY A 138 -7.99 -2.87 -5.81
CA GLY A 138 -7.33 -3.60 -4.74
C GLY A 138 -8.16 -4.68 -4.06
N GLY A 139 -7.69 -5.15 -2.88
CA GLY A 139 -8.27 -6.30 -2.19
C GLY A 139 -9.71 -6.09 -1.72
N GLY A 140 -10.10 -4.87 -1.38
CA GLY A 140 -11.47 -4.55 -1.00
C GLY A 140 -12.43 -4.68 -2.17
N TRP A 141 -12.03 -4.21 -3.36
CA TRP A 141 -12.76 -4.43 -4.60
C TRP A 141 -12.84 -5.93 -4.91
N LEU A 142 -11.70 -6.63 -4.88
CA LEU A 142 -11.64 -8.07 -5.20
C LEU A 142 -12.57 -8.90 -4.31
N GLY A 143 -12.64 -8.57 -3.02
CA GLY A 143 -13.54 -9.25 -2.08
C GLY A 143 -15.03 -8.97 -2.36
N ARG A 144 -15.39 -7.72 -2.68
CA ARG A 144 -16.77 -7.39 -3.08
C ARG A 144 -17.15 -8.05 -4.41
N ALA A 145 -16.23 -8.05 -5.38
CA ALA A 145 -16.43 -8.72 -6.66
C ALA A 145 -16.61 -10.24 -6.49
N ALA A 146 -15.88 -10.86 -5.57
CA ALA A 146 -16.04 -12.28 -5.23
C ALA A 146 -17.43 -12.61 -4.67
N LEU A 147 -17.93 -11.80 -3.74
CA LEU A 147 -19.29 -11.95 -3.26
C LEU A 147 -20.32 -11.74 -4.38
N GLY A 148 -20.11 -10.73 -5.23
CA GLY A 148 -20.96 -10.48 -6.40
C GLY A 148 -20.98 -11.66 -7.37
N ALA A 149 -19.82 -12.25 -7.67
CA ALA A 149 -19.71 -13.44 -8.52
C ALA A 149 -20.45 -14.64 -7.91
N ALA A 150 -20.27 -14.88 -6.60
CA ALA A 150 -20.97 -15.94 -5.89
C ALA A 150 -22.50 -15.80 -5.93
N LEU A 151 -23.01 -14.59 -5.75
CA LEU A 151 -24.45 -14.29 -5.84
C LEU A 151 -24.98 -14.51 -7.28
N ARG A 152 -24.25 -13.99 -8.27
CA ARG A 152 -24.66 -14.10 -9.68
C ARG A 152 -24.64 -15.54 -10.19
N GLY A 153 -23.70 -16.36 -9.74
CA GLY A 153 -23.65 -17.79 -10.07
C GLY A 153 -24.89 -18.53 -9.53
N ARG A 154 -25.30 -18.20 -8.32
CA ARG A 154 -26.47 -18.83 -7.69
C ARG A 154 -27.81 -18.41 -8.28
N ASP A 155 -27.97 -17.15 -8.66
CA ASP A 155 -29.24 -16.62 -9.18
C ASP A 155 -29.34 -16.66 -10.70
N GLY A 156 -28.33 -17.20 -11.41
CA GLY A 156 -28.32 -17.38 -12.85
C GLY A 156 -27.95 -16.13 -13.66
N ARG A 157 -27.59 -15.02 -13.03
CA ARG A 157 -27.12 -13.80 -13.72
C ARG A 157 -25.68 -13.89 -14.20
N GLY A 158 -24.92 -14.91 -13.78
CA GLY A 158 -23.53 -15.14 -14.13
C GLY A 158 -23.16 -16.62 -14.18
N PRO A 159 -21.94 -16.95 -14.56
CA PRO A 159 -21.48 -18.33 -14.59
C PRO A 159 -21.35 -18.89 -13.15
N HIS A 160 -21.49 -20.22 -13.05
CA HIS A 160 -21.19 -20.92 -11.80
C HIS A 160 -19.72 -20.77 -11.43
N THR A 161 -19.46 -20.66 -10.12
CA THR A 161 -18.12 -20.46 -9.56
C THR A 161 -17.97 -21.17 -8.21
N SER A 162 -16.78 -21.61 -7.90
CA SER A 162 -16.47 -22.19 -6.59
C SER A 162 -16.64 -21.18 -5.44
N LEU A 163 -16.69 -19.88 -5.76
CA LEU A 163 -16.95 -18.82 -4.77
C LEU A 163 -18.34 -18.93 -4.14
N GLU A 164 -19.33 -19.55 -4.83
CA GLU A 164 -20.68 -19.80 -4.28
C GLU A 164 -20.62 -20.59 -2.96
N LYS A 165 -19.62 -21.45 -2.84
CA LYS A 165 -19.36 -22.25 -1.64
C LYS A 165 -18.30 -21.60 -0.74
N MET A 166 -17.19 -21.14 -1.30
CA MET A 166 -16.03 -20.67 -0.54
C MET A 166 -16.28 -19.38 0.22
N VAL A 167 -17.11 -18.47 -0.34
CA VAL A 167 -17.45 -17.19 0.31
C VAL A 167 -18.28 -17.40 1.58
N PRO A 168 -19.43 -18.09 1.56
CA PRO A 168 -20.18 -18.32 2.78
C PRO A 168 -19.46 -19.21 3.80
N GLU A 169 -18.68 -20.19 3.36
CA GLU A 169 -17.84 -21.00 4.27
C GLU A 169 -16.86 -20.14 5.07
N HIS A 170 -16.23 -19.14 4.44
CA HIS A 170 -15.31 -18.22 5.12
C HIS A 170 -15.98 -17.46 6.27
N PHE A 171 -17.21 -17.00 6.06
CA PHE A 171 -17.99 -16.29 7.06
C PHE A 171 -18.83 -17.21 7.97
N LYS A 172 -18.70 -18.52 7.83
CA LYS A 172 -19.42 -19.54 8.61
C LYS A 172 -20.95 -19.42 8.48
N VAL A 173 -21.41 -19.08 7.30
CA VAL A 173 -22.85 -19.04 6.93
C VAL A 173 -23.14 -20.04 5.82
N LYS A 174 -24.42 -20.28 5.52
CA LYS A 174 -24.82 -21.37 4.62
C LYS A 174 -24.80 -20.97 3.14
N ARG A 175 -24.98 -19.69 2.82
CA ARG A 175 -25.16 -19.21 1.45
C ARG A 175 -24.63 -17.79 1.29
N PRO A 176 -24.22 -17.37 0.06
CA PRO A 176 -23.72 -16.03 -0.21
C PRO A 176 -24.70 -14.90 0.14
N GLU A 177 -26.01 -15.16 -0.01
CA GLU A 177 -27.06 -14.20 0.34
C GLU A 177 -26.99 -13.80 1.82
N SER A 178 -26.66 -14.75 2.70
CA SER A 178 -26.52 -14.45 4.14
C SER A 178 -25.32 -13.52 4.43
N VAL A 179 -24.26 -13.57 3.61
CA VAL A 179 -23.14 -12.60 3.70
C VAL A 179 -23.62 -11.21 3.25
N MET A 180 -24.37 -11.16 2.14
CA MET A 180 -24.95 -9.91 1.63
C MET A 180 -25.95 -9.30 2.65
N GLU A 181 -26.82 -10.12 3.22
CA GLU A 181 -27.78 -9.70 4.25
C GLU A 181 -27.07 -9.10 5.48
N ALA A 182 -26.04 -9.78 5.98
CA ALA A 182 -25.24 -9.31 7.13
C ALA A 182 -24.48 -8.00 6.83
N LEU A 183 -24.02 -7.79 5.61
CA LEU A 183 -23.45 -6.51 5.17
C LEU A 183 -24.52 -5.41 5.10
N TYR A 184 -25.70 -5.74 4.58
CA TYR A 184 -26.80 -4.80 4.45
C TYR A 184 -27.35 -4.34 5.80
N THR A 185 -27.44 -5.26 6.78
CA THR A 185 -27.88 -4.96 8.15
C THR A 185 -26.77 -4.41 9.05
N LEU A 186 -25.55 -4.23 8.52
CA LEU A 186 -24.37 -3.78 9.25
C LEU A 186 -23.91 -4.73 10.38
N GLU A 187 -24.40 -5.97 10.39
CA GLU A 187 -23.91 -7.03 11.30
C GLU A 187 -22.51 -7.51 10.90
N LEU A 188 -22.17 -7.39 9.64
CA LEU A 188 -20.84 -7.66 9.11
C LEU A 188 -20.16 -6.36 8.65
N ASP A 189 -18.98 -6.07 9.20
CA ASP A 189 -18.20 -4.92 8.74
C ASP A 189 -17.74 -5.14 7.28
N SER A 190 -18.03 -4.18 6.42
CA SER A 190 -17.67 -4.20 5.01
C SER A 190 -16.14 -4.32 4.78
N GLN A 191 -15.33 -3.91 5.73
CA GLN A 191 -13.87 -4.09 5.67
C GLN A 191 -13.45 -5.56 5.68
N ARG A 192 -14.28 -6.45 6.24
CA ARG A 192 -14.03 -7.88 6.21
C ARG A 192 -14.10 -8.49 4.82
N MET A 193 -14.61 -7.77 3.83
CA MET A 193 -14.52 -8.22 2.42
C MET A 193 -13.07 -8.38 1.96
N LEU A 194 -12.11 -7.68 2.57
CA LEU A 194 -10.68 -7.89 2.33
C LEU A 194 -10.22 -9.32 2.59
N GLU A 195 -10.86 -10.02 3.51
CA GLU A 195 -10.56 -11.41 3.87
C GLU A 195 -10.82 -12.38 2.70
N LEU A 196 -11.63 -11.98 1.73
CA LEU A 196 -11.94 -12.79 0.56
C LEU A 196 -10.85 -12.76 -0.53
N ALA A 197 -9.95 -11.78 -0.53
CA ALA A 197 -8.92 -11.71 -1.56
C ALA A 197 -8.06 -12.99 -1.64
N PRO A 198 -7.54 -13.57 -0.55
CA PRO A 198 -6.86 -14.87 -0.60
C PRO A 198 -7.75 -16.02 -1.08
N ILE A 199 -9.06 -15.95 -0.83
CA ILE A 199 -10.03 -16.96 -1.26
C ILE A 199 -10.17 -16.96 -2.78
N VAL A 200 -10.20 -15.78 -3.40
CA VAL A 200 -10.24 -15.64 -4.87
C VAL A 200 -9.00 -16.25 -5.50
N PHE A 201 -7.79 -15.96 -4.98
CA PHE A 201 -6.57 -16.57 -5.47
C PHE A 201 -6.56 -18.09 -5.29
N LYS A 202 -7.07 -18.60 -4.16
CA LYS A 202 -7.22 -20.05 -3.93
C LYS A 202 -8.18 -20.69 -4.91
N ALA A 203 -9.32 -20.06 -5.18
CA ALA A 203 -10.31 -20.54 -6.13
C ALA A 203 -9.73 -20.59 -7.55
N ALA A 204 -9.05 -19.52 -7.98
CA ALA A 204 -8.38 -19.47 -9.28
C ALA A 204 -7.28 -20.53 -9.43
N ALA A 205 -6.50 -20.79 -8.38
CA ALA A 205 -5.53 -21.88 -8.37
C ALA A 205 -6.19 -23.27 -8.47
N GLY A 206 -7.44 -23.41 -8.04
CA GLY A 206 -8.27 -24.60 -8.21
C GLY A 206 -8.95 -24.70 -9.59
N GLY A 207 -8.67 -23.78 -10.52
CA GLY A 207 -9.24 -23.79 -11.87
C GLY A 207 -10.54 -23.00 -12.05
N ASP A 208 -10.96 -22.23 -11.04
CA ASP A 208 -12.17 -21.40 -11.13
C ASP A 208 -11.96 -20.24 -12.11
N VAL A 209 -12.72 -20.27 -13.20
CA VAL A 209 -12.59 -19.33 -14.32
C VAL A 209 -13.01 -17.91 -13.91
N GLU A 210 -14.05 -17.78 -13.12
CA GLU A 210 -14.56 -16.47 -12.69
C GLU A 210 -13.58 -15.79 -11.72
N SER A 211 -13.01 -16.55 -10.78
CA SER A 211 -11.95 -16.05 -9.92
C SER A 211 -10.71 -15.61 -10.69
N ARG A 212 -10.34 -16.35 -11.74
CA ARG A 212 -9.23 -15.95 -12.64
C ARG A 212 -9.53 -14.64 -13.35
N ARG A 213 -10.75 -14.48 -13.88
CA ARG A 213 -11.21 -13.25 -14.52
C ARG A 213 -11.08 -12.04 -13.58
N LEU A 214 -11.54 -12.17 -12.33
CA LEU A 214 -11.43 -11.11 -11.34
C LEU A 214 -9.97 -10.72 -11.00
N ILE A 215 -9.08 -11.71 -10.91
CA ILE A 215 -7.65 -11.49 -10.70
C ILE A 215 -7.02 -10.80 -11.91
N ASP A 216 -7.41 -11.19 -13.11
CA ASP A 216 -6.90 -10.59 -14.35
C ASP A 216 -7.37 -9.15 -14.52
N GLU A 217 -8.60 -8.81 -14.14
CA GLU A 217 -9.08 -7.42 -14.10
C GLU A 217 -8.25 -6.56 -13.13
N LEU A 218 -7.94 -7.10 -11.95
CA LEU A 218 -7.06 -6.41 -11.00
C LEU A 218 -5.64 -6.22 -11.56
N ALA A 219 -5.11 -7.21 -12.28
CA ALA A 219 -3.81 -7.10 -12.93
C ALA A 219 -3.81 -6.01 -14.01
N ASP A 220 -4.87 -5.96 -14.81
CA ASP A 220 -5.03 -4.98 -15.89
C ASP A 220 -5.09 -3.54 -15.36
N GLU A 221 -5.76 -3.32 -14.23
CA GLU A 221 -5.81 -2.02 -13.58
C GLU A 221 -4.43 -1.60 -13.03
N ILE A 222 -3.70 -2.54 -12.44
CA ILE A 222 -2.30 -2.31 -12.00
C ILE A 222 -1.43 -1.93 -13.20
N ILE A 223 -1.56 -2.62 -14.33
CA ILE A 223 -0.82 -2.36 -15.57
C ILE A 223 -1.18 -0.97 -16.13
N ALA A 224 -2.47 -0.67 -16.20
CA ALA A 224 -2.96 0.61 -16.72
C ALA A 224 -2.39 1.79 -15.94
N THR A 225 -2.49 1.71 -14.61
CA THR A 225 -2.03 2.76 -13.71
C THR A 225 -0.51 2.93 -13.74
N ALA A 226 0.26 1.83 -13.69
CA ALA A 226 1.72 1.88 -13.80
C ALA A 226 2.17 2.44 -15.16
N ASN A 227 1.58 1.98 -16.26
CA ASN A 227 1.90 2.44 -17.61
C ASN A 227 1.54 3.92 -17.83
N ALA A 228 0.47 4.41 -17.22
CA ALA A 228 0.13 5.83 -17.26
C ALA A 228 1.22 6.68 -16.57
N ALA A 229 1.71 6.25 -15.39
CA ALA A 229 2.80 6.93 -14.70
C ALA A 229 4.11 6.90 -15.51
N ILE A 230 4.45 5.75 -16.08
CA ILE A 230 5.64 5.55 -16.95
C ILE A 230 5.63 6.50 -18.13
N ARG A 231 4.49 6.59 -18.84
CA ARG A 231 4.36 7.49 -20.01
C ARG A 231 4.44 8.96 -19.60
N ARG A 232 3.75 9.37 -18.53
CA ARG A 232 3.74 10.77 -18.05
C ARG A 232 5.12 11.25 -17.63
N LEU A 233 5.98 10.36 -17.09
CA LEU A 233 7.37 10.67 -16.75
C LEU A 233 8.38 10.36 -17.86
N ARG A 234 7.91 9.90 -19.03
CA ARG A 234 8.76 9.55 -20.19
C ARG A 234 9.81 8.48 -19.86
N LEU A 235 9.45 7.48 -19.06
CA LEU A 235 10.36 6.39 -18.62
C LEU A 235 10.44 5.23 -19.63
N THR A 236 9.67 5.22 -20.69
CA THR A 236 9.50 4.09 -21.61
C THR A 236 10.80 3.52 -22.20
N ARG A 237 11.84 4.36 -22.34
CA ARG A 237 13.15 3.96 -22.91
C ARG A 237 14.25 3.83 -21.84
N LEU A 238 13.90 3.96 -20.58
CA LEU A 238 14.87 3.93 -19.47
C LEU A 238 14.85 2.58 -18.78
N THR A 239 15.94 2.29 -18.07
CA THR A 239 16.03 1.14 -17.15
C THR A 239 15.74 1.61 -15.73
N PHE A 240 14.69 1.09 -15.10
CA PHE A 240 14.24 1.50 -13.78
C PHE A 240 13.52 0.36 -13.05
N ASP A 241 13.29 0.56 -11.75
CA ASP A 241 12.58 -0.40 -10.93
C ASP A 241 11.09 -0.04 -10.84
N VAL A 242 10.23 -1.08 -10.95
CA VAL A 242 8.81 -1.04 -10.58
C VAL A 242 8.68 -1.84 -9.29
N VAL A 243 8.46 -1.15 -8.19
CA VAL A 243 8.38 -1.77 -6.86
C VAL A 243 6.94 -2.07 -6.50
N LEU A 244 6.64 -3.34 -6.26
CA LEU A 244 5.32 -3.85 -5.93
C LEU A 244 5.22 -4.09 -4.42
N GLY A 245 4.33 -3.38 -3.74
CA GLY A 245 4.07 -3.50 -2.32
C GLY A 245 2.60 -3.74 -2.00
N GLY A 246 2.31 -4.19 -0.78
CA GLY A 246 0.95 -4.47 -0.32
C GLY A 246 0.61 -5.95 -0.24
N GLY A 247 -0.52 -6.23 0.40
CA GLY A 247 -0.94 -7.60 0.74
C GLY A 247 -1.22 -8.49 -0.47
N ILE A 248 -1.75 -7.92 -1.54
CA ILE A 248 -2.08 -8.66 -2.77
C ILE A 248 -0.83 -9.29 -3.39
N PHE A 249 0.30 -8.61 -3.38
CA PHE A 249 1.55 -9.15 -3.94
C PHE A 249 2.22 -10.23 -3.07
N ARG A 250 1.65 -10.58 -1.92
CA ARG A 250 2.12 -11.72 -1.10
C ARG A 250 1.60 -13.06 -1.60
N ASN A 251 0.61 -13.08 -2.51
CA ASN A 251 0.22 -14.31 -3.17
C ASN A 251 1.37 -14.85 -4.04
N HIS A 252 1.31 -16.13 -4.34
CA HIS A 252 2.31 -16.83 -5.17
C HIS A 252 1.74 -17.19 -6.56
N ASP A 253 0.73 -16.46 -7.04
CA ASP A 253 0.14 -16.68 -8.36
C ASP A 253 1.10 -16.19 -9.46
N GLY A 254 1.72 -17.15 -10.15
CA GLY A 254 2.69 -16.87 -11.21
C GLY A 254 2.06 -16.22 -12.43
N ALA A 255 0.82 -16.56 -12.76
CA ALA A 255 0.10 -16.00 -13.91
C ALA A 255 -0.22 -14.51 -13.66
N PHE A 256 -0.70 -14.16 -12.47
CA PHE A 256 -0.94 -12.77 -12.06
C PHE A 256 0.34 -11.93 -12.17
N THR A 257 1.43 -12.44 -11.61
CA THR A 257 2.73 -11.75 -11.63
C THR A 257 3.29 -11.61 -13.06
N ALA A 258 3.18 -12.67 -13.88
CA ALA A 258 3.61 -12.65 -15.28
C ALA A 258 2.81 -11.64 -16.10
N ARG A 259 1.46 -11.63 -15.97
CA ARG A 259 0.59 -10.68 -16.66
C ARG A 259 1.00 -9.22 -16.38
N ILE A 260 1.21 -8.87 -15.12
CA ILE A 260 1.64 -7.52 -14.73
C ILE A 260 3.00 -7.18 -15.34
N ARG A 261 3.98 -8.08 -15.21
CA ARG A 261 5.32 -7.88 -15.78
C ARG A 261 5.25 -7.66 -17.29
N ASP A 262 4.56 -8.53 -18.00
CA ASP A 262 4.50 -8.52 -19.46
C ASP A 262 3.75 -7.28 -19.97
N GLY A 263 2.66 -6.88 -19.29
CA GLY A 263 1.92 -5.66 -19.61
C GLY A 263 2.68 -4.36 -19.36
N ILE A 264 3.55 -4.32 -18.34
CA ILE A 264 4.44 -3.19 -18.09
C ILE A 264 5.60 -3.19 -19.09
N ASN A 265 6.22 -4.35 -19.34
CA ASN A 265 7.36 -4.46 -20.24
C ASN A 265 6.99 -4.22 -21.72
N ALA A 266 5.73 -4.43 -22.10
CA ALA A 266 5.22 -4.04 -23.42
C ALA A 266 5.33 -2.52 -23.67
N VAL A 267 5.28 -1.70 -22.62
CA VAL A 267 5.41 -0.24 -22.69
C VAL A 267 6.82 0.23 -22.37
N ALA A 268 7.48 -0.42 -21.43
CA ALA A 268 8.81 -0.08 -20.94
C ALA A 268 9.66 -1.35 -20.80
N PRO A 269 10.32 -1.81 -21.89
CA PRO A 269 11.11 -3.05 -21.87
C PRO A 269 12.27 -3.06 -20.86
N GLY A 270 12.76 -1.88 -20.45
CA GLY A 270 13.81 -1.71 -19.45
C GLY A 270 13.30 -1.69 -18.00
N ALA A 271 11.99 -1.86 -17.77
CA ALA A 271 11.44 -1.91 -16.43
C ALA A 271 11.76 -3.25 -15.75
N THR A 272 12.24 -3.19 -14.52
CA THR A 272 12.50 -4.38 -13.67
C THR A 272 11.50 -4.41 -12.53
N MET A 273 10.64 -5.42 -12.49
CA MET A 273 9.72 -5.60 -11.37
C MET A 273 10.43 -6.15 -10.14
N ARG A 274 10.18 -5.51 -9.01
CA ARG A 274 10.68 -5.92 -7.69
C ARG A 274 9.54 -6.02 -6.70
N ARG A 275 9.32 -7.20 -6.13
CA ARG A 275 8.44 -7.35 -4.98
C ARG A 275 9.13 -6.80 -3.75
N LEU A 276 8.44 -5.98 -2.97
CA LEU A 276 8.98 -5.42 -1.74
C LEU A 276 8.97 -6.46 -0.62
N ASP A 277 10.14 -6.86 -0.17
CA ASP A 277 10.32 -7.77 0.98
C ASP A 277 10.62 -7.01 2.28
N ALA A 278 11.10 -5.77 2.19
CA ALA A 278 11.39 -4.92 3.35
C ALA A 278 10.12 -4.24 3.89
N PRO A 279 10.04 -3.97 5.20
CA PRO A 279 8.97 -3.13 5.75
C PRO A 279 8.97 -1.73 5.12
N PRO A 280 7.82 -1.14 4.79
CA PRO A 280 7.73 0.20 4.17
C PRO A 280 8.42 1.31 4.98
N VAL A 281 8.50 1.18 6.30
CA VAL A 281 9.20 2.13 7.17
C VAL A 281 10.68 2.30 6.82
N VAL A 282 11.31 1.30 6.21
CA VAL A 282 12.68 1.41 5.68
C VAL A 282 12.75 2.50 4.62
N GLY A 283 11.78 2.51 3.71
CA GLY A 283 11.69 3.54 2.67
C GLY A 283 11.40 4.92 3.22
N ALA A 284 10.50 5.04 4.19
CA ALA A 284 10.25 6.30 4.89
C ALA A 284 11.51 6.85 5.55
N ALA A 285 12.24 6.00 6.28
CA ALA A 285 13.49 6.39 6.92
C ALA A 285 14.58 6.79 5.89
N LEU A 286 14.68 6.07 4.76
CA LEU A 286 15.58 6.43 3.67
C LEU A 286 15.23 7.77 3.03
N LEU A 287 13.94 8.06 2.81
CA LEU A 287 13.49 9.37 2.32
C LEU A 287 13.86 10.50 3.29
N GLY A 288 13.78 10.25 4.60
CA GLY A 288 14.24 11.19 5.62
C GLY A 288 15.75 11.46 5.51
N LEU A 289 16.57 10.42 5.33
CA LEU A 289 18.01 10.58 5.10
C LEU A 289 18.33 11.26 3.76
N ASP A 290 17.53 11.02 2.73
CA ASP A 290 17.66 11.72 1.43
C ASP A 290 17.39 13.23 1.59
N ALA A 291 16.36 13.61 2.34
CA ALA A 291 16.04 15.00 2.64
C ALA A 291 17.16 15.70 3.42
N LEU A 292 17.80 14.99 4.35
CA LEU A 292 18.94 15.47 5.11
C LEU A 292 20.27 15.40 4.34
N LYS A 293 20.25 14.99 3.07
CA LYS A 293 21.45 14.80 2.24
C LYS A 293 22.50 13.92 2.92
N ALA A 294 22.06 12.91 3.66
CA ALA A 294 22.93 11.99 4.39
C ALA A 294 23.82 11.18 3.42
N LYS A 295 25.03 10.83 3.90
CA LYS A 295 26.00 10.05 3.12
C LYS A 295 25.46 8.66 2.76
N PRO A 296 25.91 8.04 1.65
CA PRO A 296 25.50 6.68 1.27
C PRO A 296 25.69 5.64 2.39
N ALA A 297 26.78 5.72 3.13
CA ALA A 297 27.07 4.82 4.25
C ALA A 297 25.98 4.83 5.34
N ALA A 298 25.36 5.99 5.61
CA ALA A 298 24.26 6.11 6.56
C ALA A 298 23.00 5.33 6.07
N LYS A 299 22.72 5.39 4.77
CA LYS A 299 21.59 4.69 4.15
C LYS A 299 21.79 3.18 4.18
N GLU A 300 23.01 2.74 3.92
CA GLU A 300 23.37 1.31 4.00
C GLU A 300 23.30 0.79 5.44
N ARG A 301 23.81 1.56 6.41
CA ARG A 301 23.69 1.25 7.83
C ARG A 301 22.23 1.09 8.24
N LEU A 302 21.38 2.07 7.89
CA LEU A 302 19.95 2.03 8.19
C LEU A 302 19.27 0.75 7.66
N ARG A 303 19.56 0.38 6.41
CA ARG A 303 19.02 -0.86 5.82
C ARG A 303 19.44 -2.09 6.62
N LYS A 304 20.73 -2.19 6.98
CA LYS A 304 21.26 -3.31 7.77
C LYS A 304 20.63 -3.38 9.18
N GLU A 305 20.46 -2.27 9.85
CA GLU A 305 19.89 -2.23 11.19
C GLU A 305 18.39 -2.54 11.20
N LEU A 306 17.62 -1.97 10.28
CA LEU A 306 16.18 -2.25 10.19
C LEU A 306 15.87 -3.66 9.71
N ALA A 307 16.73 -4.28 8.90
CA ALA A 307 16.58 -5.69 8.51
C ALA A 307 16.66 -6.66 9.70
N LYS A 308 17.41 -6.29 10.76
CA LYS A 308 17.57 -7.07 11.99
C LYS A 308 16.45 -6.80 13.01
N THR A 309 15.61 -5.80 12.76
CA THR A 309 14.58 -5.38 13.71
C THR A 309 13.32 -6.25 13.58
N PRO A 310 12.68 -6.69 14.69
CA PRO A 310 11.51 -7.58 14.67
C PRO A 310 10.28 -7.03 13.93
N LEU A 311 10.34 -5.85 13.33
CA LEU A 311 9.26 -5.26 12.52
C LEU A 311 8.89 -6.12 11.32
N ALA A 312 9.82 -6.96 10.84
CA ALA A 312 9.62 -7.82 9.66
C ALA A 312 8.82 -9.09 9.94
N SER A 313 8.71 -9.51 11.19
CA SER A 313 8.15 -10.82 11.54
C SER A 313 7.11 -10.74 12.66
N ARG A 314 5.89 -10.35 12.32
CA ARG A 314 4.70 -10.92 12.97
C ARG A 314 3.52 -10.80 12.02
N ARG A 315 3.17 -11.98 11.49
CA ARG A 315 1.95 -12.28 10.74
C ARG A 315 0.71 -11.93 11.57
#